data_4ad54abd0944844411a2bf1d515a78fd
#
_entry.id   4ad54abd0944844411a2bf1d515a78fd
#
_cell.length_a   1.000
_cell.length_b   1.000
_cell.length_c   1.000
_cell.angle_alpha   90.00
_cell.angle_beta   90.00
_cell.angle_gamma   90.00
#
_symmetry.space_group_name_H-M   'P 1'
#
loop_
_entity.id
_entity.type
_entity.pdbx_description
1 polymer ?
#
loop_
_entity_poly.entity_id
_entity_poly.type
_entity_poly.pdbx_seq_one_letter_code
_entity_poly.pdbx_strand_id
1 'polypeptide(L)'
;MRVLLADDHPLYLEAVHLRLQLLFPNASFVDAISLAEVLTAGDGGSSFDLILSDLRMPGMNGIDGVTRILAAFPGVPFAVMSGSAGNSEVREIIQAGARGFLPKTMRSGAFSAAVSLLLAGGTYLPTDLLQGVMAPDTRADLLGALTPRERQVLVQLVSGASNKEIGRKFDLAEVTVKLHVRQILKKIGGRNRSEAAAIAARAGLI
;
A
#
# COMPACT_ATOMS: atom_id res chain seq x y z
N MET A 1 12.41 11.21 -24.27
CA MET A 1 11.83 10.61 -23.05
C MET A 1 12.65 9.37 -22.72
N ARG A 2 13.10 9.26 -21.48
CA ARG A 2 13.90 8.12 -21.00
C ARG A 2 13.18 7.45 -19.82
N VAL A 3 12.91 6.15 -19.91
CA VAL A 3 12.15 5.39 -18.90
C VAL A 3 13.02 4.28 -18.32
N LEU A 4 13.02 4.16 -17.00
CA LEU A 4 13.61 3.02 -16.30
C LEU A 4 12.50 2.01 -16.02
N LEU A 5 12.68 0.79 -16.50
CA LEU A 5 11.77 -0.34 -16.29
C LEU A 5 12.46 -1.39 -15.43
N ALA A 6 11.87 -1.73 -14.30
CA ALA A 6 12.46 -2.69 -13.38
C ALA A 6 11.47 -3.82 -13.07
N ASP A 7 11.82 -5.03 -13.47
CA ASP A 7 11.03 -6.25 -13.23
C ASP A 7 11.92 -7.46 -13.44
N ASP A 8 11.85 -8.46 -12.59
CA ASP A 8 12.62 -9.70 -12.72
C ASP A 8 11.94 -10.74 -13.64
N HIS A 9 10.84 -10.34 -14.31
CA HIS A 9 10.13 -11.15 -15.29
C HIS A 9 10.38 -10.64 -16.72
N PRO A 10 11.28 -11.24 -17.51
CA PRO A 10 11.68 -10.73 -18.83
C PRO A 10 10.50 -10.54 -19.80
N LEU A 11 9.58 -11.50 -19.85
CA LEU A 11 8.39 -11.41 -20.73
C LEU A 11 7.49 -10.22 -20.38
N TYR A 12 7.43 -9.85 -19.10
CA TYR A 12 6.66 -8.68 -18.68
C TYR A 12 7.36 -7.38 -19.10
N LEU A 13 8.67 -7.30 -18.94
CA LEU A 13 9.47 -6.17 -19.46
C LEU A 13 9.27 -5.97 -20.96
N GLU A 14 9.39 -7.04 -21.75
CA GLU A 14 9.16 -6.99 -23.21
C GLU A 14 7.75 -6.48 -23.54
N ALA A 15 6.72 -6.95 -22.84
CA ALA A 15 5.34 -6.50 -23.05
C ALA A 15 5.16 -5.02 -22.71
N VAL A 16 5.76 -4.54 -21.63
CA VAL A 16 5.73 -3.14 -21.20
C VAL A 16 6.51 -2.27 -22.21
N HIS A 17 7.69 -2.70 -22.66
CA HIS A 17 8.49 -2.03 -23.69
C HIS A 17 7.67 -1.84 -24.96
N LEU A 18 7.17 -2.91 -25.52
CA LEU A 18 6.38 -2.86 -26.76
C LEU A 18 5.21 -1.89 -26.62
N ARG A 19 4.54 -1.91 -25.46
CA ARG A 19 3.42 -1.02 -25.19
C ARG A 19 3.83 0.44 -25.10
N LEU A 20 4.93 0.74 -24.43
CA LEU A 20 5.45 2.11 -24.30
C LEU A 20 6.02 2.63 -25.60
N GLN A 21 6.68 1.79 -26.42
CA GLN A 21 7.15 2.16 -27.75
C GLN A 21 6.02 2.56 -28.70
N LEU A 22 4.87 1.87 -28.62
CA LEU A 22 3.70 2.25 -29.43
C LEU A 22 3.13 3.62 -29.01
N LEU A 23 3.25 4.00 -27.75
CA LEU A 23 2.77 5.29 -27.25
C LEU A 23 3.80 6.41 -27.45
N PHE A 24 5.05 6.08 -27.31
CA PHE A 24 6.18 7.01 -27.32
C PHE A 24 7.31 6.47 -28.23
N PRO A 25 7.18 6.58 -29.57
CA PRO A 25 8.11 5.96 -30.51
C PRO A 25 9.58 6.40 -30.33
N ASN A 26 9.80 7.59 -29.78
CA ASN A 26 11.13 8.16 -29.55
C ASN A 26 11.62 7.98 -28.10
N ALA A 27 10.98 7.13 -27.31
CA ALA A 27 11.43 6.85 -25.95
C ALA A 27 12.63 5.89 -25.96
N SER A 28 13.56 6.11 -25.05
CA SER A 28 14.62 5.17 -24.70
C SER A 28 14.32 4.49 -23.37
N PHE A 29 14.70 3.22 -23.27
CA PHE A 29 14.42 2.40 -22.10
C PHE A 29 15.73 1.92 -21.50
N VAL A 30 15.73 1.81 -20.18
CA VAL A 30 16.78 1.17 -19.40
C VAL A 30 16.09 0.10 -18.56
N ASP A 31 16.55 -1.13 -18.68
CA ASP A 31 16.01 -2.26 -17.94
C ASP A 31 16.82 -2.55 -16.70
N ALA A 32 16.15 -3.03 -15.67
CA ALA A 32 16.74 -3.54 -14.44
C ALA A 32 15.96 -4.76 -13.95
N ILE A 33 16.65 -5.75 -13.43
CA ILE A 33 16.03 -6.98 -12.88
C ILE A 33 16.17 -7.08 -11.37
N SER A 34 16.74 -6.06 -10.74
CA SER A 34 16.95 -5.98 -9.29
C SER A 34 17.01 -4.54 -8.81
N LEU A 35 16.78 -4.33 -7.52
CA LEU A 35 16.95 -3.00 -6.90
C LEU A 35 18.39 -2.48 -7.07
N ALA A 36 19.39 -3.34 -7.00
CA ALA A 36 20.80 -2.95 -7.17
C ALA A 36 21.03 -2.31 -8.55
N GLU A 37 20.49 -2.92 -9.61
CA GLU A 37 20.58 -2.38 -10.97
C GLU A 37 19.80 -1.08 -11.13
N VAL A 38 18.62 -0.96 -10.53
CA VAL A 38 17.86 0.31 -10.50
C VAL A 38 18.71 1.43 -9.92
N LEU A 39 19.33 1.21 -8.76
CA LEU A 39 20.14 2.22 -8.09
C LEU A 39 21.40 2.57 -8.90
N THR A 40 22.07 1.57 -9.47
CA THR A 40 23.25 1.78 -10.33
C THR A 40 22.90 2.59 -11.60
N ALA A 41 21.69 2.42 -12.15
CA ALA A 41 21.24 3.20 -13.30
C ALA A 41 21.17 4.71 -13.00
N GLY A 42 21.05 5.12 -11.74
CA GLY A 42 21.09 6.51 -11.27
C GLY A 42 22.49 7.11 -11.22
N ASP A 43 23.54 6.30 -11.01
CA ASP A 43 24.90 6.76 -10.82
C ASP A 43 25.51 7.40 -12.08
N GLY A 44 24.94 7.16 -13.26
CA GLY A 44 25.40 7.69 -14.55
C GLY A 44 25.03 9.14 -14.85
N GLY A 45 24.46 9.91 -13.91
CA GLY A 45 24.09 11.31 -14.09
C GLY A 45 22.98 11.57 -15.11
N SER A 46 22.35 10.53 -15.63
CA SER A 46 21.28 10.61 -16.62
C SER A 46 19.92 10.70 -15.94
N SER A 47 19.16 11.76 -16.22
CA SER A 47 17.77 11.90 -15.73
C SER A 47 16.83 10.93 -16.43
N PHE A 48 15.89 10.39 -15.68
CA PHE A 48 14.73 9.66 -16.19
C PHE A 48 13.49 10.54 -16.14
N ASP A 49 12.60 10.35 -17.11
CA ASP A 49 11.29 11.01 -17.13
C ASP A 49 10.23 10.20 -16.38
N LEU A 50 10.47 8.88 -16.21
CA LEU A 50 9.58 7.96 -15.48
C LEU A 50 10.36 6.74 -15.02
N ILE A 51 10.03 6.25 -13.84
CA ILE A 51 10.48 4.95 -13.31
C ILE A 51 9.25 4.09 -13.04
N LEU A 52 9.23 2.90 -13.64
CA LEU A 52 8.25 1.85 -13.37
C LEU A 52 8.99 0.64 -12.78
N SER A 53 8.64 0.24 -11.57
CA SER A 53 9.33 -0.85 -10.88
C SER A 53 8.38 -1.88 -10.32
N ASP A 54 8.72 -3.16 -10.49
CA ASP A 54 8.05 -4.22 -9.74
C ASP A 54 8.35 -4.09 -8.25
N LEU A 55 7.36 -4.44 -7.44
CA LEU A 55 7.46 -4.47 -5.98
C LEU A 55 8.15 -5.75 -5.46
N ARG A 56 8.17 -6.82 -6.26
CA ARG A 56 8.56 -8.18 -5.85
C ARG A 56 9.79 -8.70 -6.59
N MET A 57 10.73 -7.84 -6.94
CA MET A 57 12.00 -8.23 -7.54
C MET A 57 13.14 -8.31 -6.50
N PRO A 58 14.30 -8.93 -6.82
CA PRO A 58 15.43 -9.07 -5.92
C PRO A 58 15.87 -7.73 -5.29
N GLY A 59 15.99 -7.72 -3.96
CA GLY A 59 16.46 -6.58 -3.18
C GLY A 59 15.38 -5.54 -2.80
N MET A 60 14.17 -5.61 -3.36
CA MET A 60 13.12 -4.59 -3.10
C MET A 60 12.64 -4.56 -1.65
N ASN A 61 12.41 -5.72 -1.02
CA ASN A 61 11.92 -5.80 0.38
C ASN A 61 10.73 -4.87 0.69
N GLY A 62 9.76 -4.79 -0.22
CA GLY A 62 8.55 -3.95 -0.06
C GLY A 62 8.86 -2.46 -0.03
N ILE A 63 8.40 -1.77 1.01
CA ILE A 63 8.51 -0.30 1.15
C ILE A 63 9.95 0.20 1.27
N ASP A 64 10.87 -0.60 1.79
CA ASP A 64 12.29 -0.23 1.90
C ASP A 64 12.90 0.06 0.52
N GLY A 65 12.68 -0.83 -0.45
CA GLY A 65 13.13 -0.63 -1.82
C GLY A 65 12.50 0.60 -2.48
N VAL A 66 11.20 0.81 -2.27
CA VAL A 66 10.49 2.01 -2.76
C VAL A 66 11.15 3.29 -2.23
N THR A 67 11.41 3.35 -0.94
CA THR A 67 12.04 4.52 -0.31
C THR A 67 13.45 4.78 -0.84
N ARG A 68 14.21 3.72 -1.08
CA ARG A 68 15.56 3.82 -1.66
C ARG A 68 15.53 4.34 -3.10
N ILE A 69 14.59 3.87 -3.92
CA ILE A 69 14.42 4.38 -5.29
C ILE A 69 14.06 5.86 -5.26
N LEU A 70 13.07 6.25 -4.44
CA LEU A 70 12.66 7.65 -4.31
C LEU A 70 13.79 8.57 -3.85
N ALA A 71 14.65 8.10 -2.95
CA ALA A 71 15.83 8.84 -2.49
C ALA A 71 16.92 8.95 -3.57
N ALA A 72 17.10 7.92 -4.40
CA ALA A 72 18.09 7.91 -5.47
C ALA A 72 17.66 8.76 -6.68
N PHE A 73 16.36 8.92 -6.91
CA PHE A 73 15.81 9.65 -8.07
C PHE A 73 14.86 10.78 -7.65
N PRO A 74 15.35 11.82 -6.94
CA PRO A 74 14.50 12.88 -6.46
C PRO A 74 13.82 13.63 -7.62
N GLY A 75 12.50 13.81 -7.51
CA GLY A 75 11.70 14.53 -8.50
C GLY A 75 11.27 13.71 -9.71
N VAL A 76 11.83 12.54 -9.94
CA VAL A 76 11.41 11.66 -11.05
C VAL A 76 10.06 11.01 -10.71
N PRO A 77 9.05 11.06 -11.58
CA PRO A 77 7.83 10.29 -11.40
C PRO A 77 8.14 8.80 -11.25
N PHE A 78 7.72 8.23 -10.12
CA PHE A 78 7.91 6.82 -9.80
C PHE A 78 6.57 6.14 -9.58
N ALA A 79 6.37 5.00 -10.21
CA ALA A 79 5.20 4.16 -9.98
C ALA A 79 5.60 2.70 -9.80
N VAL A 80 4.87 2.03 -8.91
CA VAL A 80 5.04 0.60 -8.65
C VAL A 80 4.14 -0.20 -9.56
N MET A 81 4.67 -1.26 -10.17
CA MET A 81 3.92 -2.33 -10.84
C MET A 81 3.85 -3.53 -9.91
N SER A 82 2.68 -4.17 -9.77
CA SER A 82 2.60 -5.39 -8.96
C SER A 82 1.47 -6.30 -9.41
N GLY A 83 1.69 -7.61 -9.33
CA GLY A 83 0.66 -8.62 -9.57
C GLY A 83 -0.32 -8.76 -8.40
N SER A 84 0.14 -8.43 -7.18
CA SER A 84 -0.66 -8.49 -5.96
C SER A 84 -0.07 -7.56 -4.90
N ALA A 85 -0.89 -6.66 -4.39
CA ALA A 85 -0.56 -5.86 -3.21
C ALA A 85 -1.85 -5.60 -2.41
N GLY A 86 -1.74 -5.62 -1.10
CA GLY A 86 -2.86 -5.26 -0.22
C GLY A 86 -3.05 -3.74 -0.14
N ASN A 87 -4.25 -3.30 0.27
CA ASN A 87 -4.57 -1.88 0.38
C ASN A 87 -3.61 -1.12 1.32
N SER A 88 -3.14 -1.76 2.41
CA SER A 88 -2.15 -1.17 3.34
C SER A 88 -0.80 -0.93 2.66
N GLU A 89 -0.32 -1.91 1.90
CA GLU A 89 0.95 -1.82 1.18
C GLU A 89 0.91 -0.73 0.10
N VAL A 90 -0.18 -0.64 -0.65
CA VAL A 90 -0.39 0.43 -1.64
C VAL A 90 -0.42 1.81 -0.98
N ARG A 91 -1.08 1.92 0.18
CA ARG A 91 -1.10 3.16 0.96
C ARG A 91 0.30 3.59 1.37
N GLU A 92 1.10 2.68 1.94
CA GLU A 92 2.47 2.96 2.36
C GLU A 92 3.33 3.42 1.18
N ILE A 93 3.20 2.78 0.01
CA ILE A 93 3.89 3.14 -1.22
C ILE A 93 3.56 4.58 -1.64
N ILE A 94 2.29 4.95 -1.62
CA ILE A 94 1.86 6.31 -2.01
C ILE A 94 2.26 7.34 -0.96
N GLN A 95 2.16 7.03 0.33
CA GLN A 95 2.62 7.90 1.42
C GLN A 95 4.13 8.13 1.39
N ALA A 96 4.91 7.16 0.94
CA ALA A 96 6.35 7.31 0.75
C ALA A 96 6.70 8.26 -0.41
N GLY A 97 5.75 8.59 -1.31
CA GLY A 97 5.94 9.55 -2.38
C GLY A 97 5.86 8.96 -3.79
N ALA A 98 5.55 7.67 -3.95
CA ALA A 98 5.26 7.11 -5.27
C ALA A 98 4.03 7.79 -5.88
N ARG A 99 4.10 8.08 -7.18
CA ARG A 99 3.01 8.73 -7.92
C ARG A 99 2.00 7.74 -8.51
N GLY A 100 2.25 6.44 -8.41
CA GLY A 100 1.29 5.49 -8.94
C GLY A 100 1.48 4.06 -8.46
N PHE A 101 0.36 3.34 -8.52
CA PHE A 101 0.32 1.90 -8.39
C PHE A 101 -0.40 1.32 -9.59
N LEU A 102 0.26 0.42 -10.32
CA LEU A 102 -0.15 -0.16 -11.60
C LEU A 102 -0.27 -1.69 -11.43
N PRO A 103 -1.47 -2.24 -11.25
CA PRO A 103 -1.64 -3.69 -11.26
C PRO A 103 -1.13 -4.31 -12.56
N LYS A 104 -0.30 -5.36 -12.49
CA LYS A 104 0.19 -6.09 -13.68
C LYS A 104 -0.96 -6.71 -14.51
N THR A 105 -2.15 -6.84 -13.92
CA THR A 105 -3.37 -7.32 -14.58
C THR A 105 -4.14 -6.24 -15.34
N MET A 106 -3.63 -5.01 -15.40
CA MET A 106 -4.30 -3.90 -16.09
C MET A 106 -4.48 -4.18 -17.59
N ARG A 107 -5.62 -3.74 -18.12
CA ARG A 107 -5.82 -3.70 -19.57
C ARG A 107 -4.87 -2.67 -20.20
N SER A 108 -4.38 -2.97 -21.39
CA SER A 108 -3.38 -2.14 -22.09
C SER A 108 -3.80 -0.68 -22.27
N GLY A 109 -5.08 -0.39 -22.51
CA GLY A 109 -5.60 0.98 -22.61
C GLY A 109 -5.53 1.75 -21.29
N ALA A 110 -5.87 1.10 -20.16
CA ALA A 110 -5.76 1.70 -18.83
C ALA A 110 -4.30 1.96 -18.44
N PHE A 111 -3.39 1.03 -18.76
CA PHE A 111 -1.95 1.20 -18.56
C PHE A 111 -1.43 2.43 -19.31
N SER A 112 -1.81 2.59 -20.59
CA SER A 112 -1.41 3.74 -21.39
C SER A 112 -1.87 5.07 -20.80
N ALA A 113 -3.14 5.13 -20.37
CA ALA A 113 -3.68 6.33 -19.74
C ALA A 113 -2.98 6.65 -18.41
N ALA A 114 -2.68 5.63 -17.61
CA ALA A 114 -1.95 5.77 -16.36
C ALA A 114 -0.54 6.33 -16.57
N VAL A 115 0.22 5.78 -17.52
CA VAL A 115 1.56 6.28 -17.86
C VAL A 115 1.53 7.73 -18.35
N SER A 116 0.58 8.07 -19.22
CA SER A 116 0.42 9.46 -19.69
C SER A 116 0.10 10.42 -18.55
N LEU A 117 -0.73 10.01 -17.60
CA LEU A 117 -1.05 10.79 -16.40
C LEU A 117 0.18 11.00 -15.50
N LEU A 118 0.98 9.95 -15.27
CA LEU A 118 2.20 10.02 -14.47
C LEU A 118 3.23 10.98 -15.08
N LEU A 119 3.43 10.91 -16.41
CA LEU A 119 4.32 11.82 -17.16
C LEU A 119 3.83 13.27 -17.12
N ALA A 120 2.52 13.49 -17.06
CA ALA A 120 1.93 14.81 -16.86
C ALA A 120 2.02 15.32 -15.41
N GLY A 121 2.68 14.58 -14.52
CA GLY A 121 2.84 14.94 -13.11
C GLY A 121 1.67 14.55 -12.22
N GLY A 122 0.67 13.83 -12.75
CA GLY A 122 -0.47 13.32 -11.99
C GLY A 122 -0.14 12.09 -11.15
N THR A 123 -1.14 11.60 -10.42
CA THR A 123 -1.07 10.37 -9.61
C THR A 123 -2.10 9.37 -10.12
N TYR A 124 -1.71 8.11 -10.26
CA TYR A 124 -2.60 7.04 -10.69
C TYR A 124 -2.78 5.98 -9.60
N LEU A 125 -4.04 5.71 -9.27
CA LEU A 125 -4.45 4.59 -8.43
C LEU A 125 -5.67 3.90 -9.04
N PRO A 126 -5.74 2.57 -9.06
CA PRO A 126 -6.95 1.85 -9.42
C PRO A 126 -8.13 2.24 -8.52
N THR A 127 -9.33 2.32 -9.10
CA THR A 127 -10.53 2.81 -8.40
C THR A 127 -10.92 1.95 -7.20
N ASP A 128 -10.72 0.64 -7.29
CA ASP A 128 -10.95 -0.33 -6.22
C ASP A 128 -9.98 -0.15 -5.04
N LEU A 129 -8.78 0.35 -5.30
CA LEU A 129 -7.79 0.67 -4.28
C LEU A 129 -7.95 2.08 -3.70
N LEU A 130 -8.54 3.01 -4.45
CA LEU A 130 -8.79 4.38 -4.00
C LEU A 130 -9.57 4.42 -2.69
N GLN A 131 -10.63 3.61 -2.55
CA GLN A 131 -11.42 3.54 -1.33
C GLN A 131 -10.61 3.02 -0.14
N GLY A 132 -9.67 2.10 -0.37
CA GLY A 132 -8.79 1.56 0.66
C GLY A 132 -7.61 2.48 1.01
N VAL A 133 -7.07 3.20 0.03
CA VAL A 133 -5.91 4.11 0.21
C VAL A 133 -6.34 5.47 0.76
N MET A 134 -7.49 5.99 0.33
CA MET A 134 -8.05 7.25 0.82
C MET A 134 -8.90 7.09 2.08
N ALA A 135 -9.24 5.85 2.46
CA ALA A 135 -9.83 5.62 3.77
C ALA A 135 -8.83 6.05 4.85
N PRO A 136 -9.27 6.77 5.88
CA PRO A 136 -8.43 7.12 6.99
C PRO A 136 -7.74 5.87 7.54
N ASP A 137 -6.52 6.02 8.05
CA ASP A 137 -5.73 4.90 8.58
C ASP A 137 -6.52 4.19 9.67
N THR A 138 -7.17 3.07 9.28
CA THR A 138 -8.14 2.37 10.12
C THR A 138 -7.55 2.01 11.48
N ARG A 139 -6.24 1.86 11.57
CA ARG A 139 -5.53 1.59 12.83
C ARG A 139 -5.34 2.86 13.65
N ALA A 140 -4.86 3.93 13.05
CA ALA A 140 -4.66 5.21 13.75
C ALA A 140 -6.00 5.81 14.16
N ASP A 141 -7.02 5.75 13.30
CA ASP A 141 -8.36 6.25 13.59
C ASP A 141 -9.10 5.38 14.61
N LEU A 142 -9.03 4.06 14.50
CA LEU A 142 -9.58 3.16 15.52
C LEU A 142 -8.89 3.36 16.86
N LEU A 143 -7.57 3.50 16.87
CA LEU A 143 -6.82 3.78 18.09
C LEU A 143 -7.09 5.19 18.62
N GLY A 144 -7.30 6.18 17.75
CA GLY A 144 -7.67 7.53 18.11
C GLY A 144 -9.08 7.66 18.69
N ALA A 145 -10.04 6.91 18.14
CA ALA A 145 -11.43 6.91 18.58
C ALA A 145 -11.66 6.19 19.92
N LEU A 146 -10.78 5.24 20.29
CA LEU A 146 -10.90 4.46 21.50
C LEU A 146 -10.09 5.06 22.66
N THR A 147 -10.70 5.14 23.84
CA THR A 147 -9.97 5.46 25.08
C THR A 147 -8.94 4.36 25.39
N PRO A 148 -7.91 4.63 26.21
CA PRO A 148 -6.95 3.61 26.64
C PRO A 148 -7.62 2.36 27.20
N ARG A 149 -8.71 2.54 27.96
CA ARG A 149 -9.46 1.44 28.56
C ARG A 149 -10.22 0.63 27.53
N GLU A 150 -10.86 1.28 26.57
CA GLU A 150 -11.56 0.61 25.48
C GLU A 150 -10.60 -0.21 24.61
N ARG A 151 -9.37 0.28 24.37
CA ARG A 151 -8.32 -0.48 23.65
C ARG A 151 -7.96 -1.77 24.40
N GLN A 152 -7.73 -1.69 25.72
CA GLN A 152 -7.43 -2.85 26.55
C GLN A 152 -8.57 -3.89 26.48
N VAL A 153 -9.80 -3.44 26.56
CA VAL A 153 -10.99 -4.30 26.47
C VAL A 153 -11.09 -4.92 25.07
N LEU A 154 -10.86 -4.15 24.00
CA LEU A 154 -10.89 -4.64 22.62
C LEU A 154 -9.88 -5.78 22.39
N VAL A 155 -8.63 -5.63 22.85
CA VAL A 155 -7.60 -6.67 22.72
C VAL A 155 -8.05 -7.99 23.39
N GLN A 156 -8.64 -7.93 24.59
CA GLN A 156 -9.15 -9.13 25.27
C GLN A 156 -10.40 -9.71 24.59
N LEU A 157 -11.23 -8.83 24.05
CA LEU A 157 -12.41 -9.23 23.30
C LEU A 157 -12.03 -10.02 22.04
N VAL A 158 -11.02 -9.57 21.33
CA VAL A 158 -10.54 -10.20 20.10
C VAL A 158 -9.79 -11.51 20.38
N SER A 159 -9.06 -11.61 21.50
CA SER A 159 -8.43 -12.87 21.93
C SER A 159 -9.42 -13.94 22.42
N GLY A 160 -10.73 -13.66 22.38
CA GLY A 160 -11.78 -14.62 22.72
C GLY A 160 -12.27 -14.56 24.17
N ALA A 161 -11.72 -13.70 25.04
CA ALA A 161 -12.09 -13.64 26.44
C ALA A 161 -13.55 -13.20 26.69
N SER A 162 -14.32 -13.92 27.48
CA SER A 162 -15.68 -13.54 27.86
C SER A 162 -15.72 -12.24 28.68
N ASN A 163 -16.88 -11.58 28.75
CA ASN A 163 -17.02 -10.35 29.55
C ASN A 163 -16.67 -10.57 31.02
N LYS A 164 -16.94 -11.75 31.54
CA LYS A 164 -16.60 -12.14 32.92
C LYS A 164 -15.08 -12.26 33.13
N GLU A 165 -14.36 -12.83 32.17
CA GLU A 165 -12.89 -12.92 32.18
C GLU A 165 -12.23 -11.56 32.04
N ILE A 166 -12.75 -10.72 31.14
CA ILE A 166 -12.32 -9.33 30.96
C ILE A 166 -12.55 -8.55 32.28
N GLY A 167 -13.72 -8.71 32.89
CA GLY A 167 -14.03 -8.08 34.15
C GLY A 167 -13.05 -8.47 35.26
N ARG A 168 -12.75 -9.76 35.42
CA ARG A 168 -11.75 -10.25 36.37
C ARG A 168 -10.34 -9.69 36.10
N LYS A 169 -9.92 -9.66 34.84
CA LYS A 169 -8.58 -9.20 34.47
C LYS A 169 -8.36 -7.71 34.74
N PHE A 170 -9.42 -6.92 34.65
CA PHE A 170 -9.33 -5.47 34.76
C PHE A 170 -10.01 -4.89 36.00
N ASP A 171 -10.44 -5.74 36.91
CA ASP A 171 -11.19 -5.38 38.13
C ASP A 171 -12.44 -4.53 37.82
N LEU A 172 -13.25 -5.01 36.88
CA LEU A 172 -14.49 -4.38 36.45
C LEU A 172 -15.69 -5.33 36.66
N ALA A 173 -16.82 -4.75 36.99
CA ALA A 173 -18.09 -5.49 36.97
C ALA A 173 -18.41 -5.93 35.53
N GLU A 174 -19.01 -7.10 35.35
CA GLU A 174 -19.37 -7.62 34.03
C GLU A 174 -20.29 -6.67 33.26
N VAL A 175 -21.17 -5.94 33.93
CA VAL A 175 -22.06 -4.93 33.38
C VAL A 175 -21.25 -3.76 32.78
N THR A 176 -20.18 -3.35 33.42
CA THR A 176 -19.28 -2.30 32.96
C THR A 176 -18.54 -2.74 31.71
N VAL A 177 -18.07 -4.00 31.66
CA VAL A 177 -17.46 -4.57 30.45
C VAL A 177 -18.44 -4.59 29.29
N LYS A 178 -19.70 -4.99 29.50
CA LYS A 178 -20.76 -4.93 28.47
C LYS A 178 -20.97 -3.53 27.94
N LEU A 179 -20.91 -2.51 28.79
CA LEU A 179 -21.00 -1.11 28.38
C LEU A 179 -19.81 -0.70 27.48
N HIS A 180 -18.59 -1.04 27.91
CA HIS A 180 -17.39 -0.79 27.11
C HIS A 180 -17.47 -1.48 25.74
N VAL A 181 -17.85 -2.76 25.69
CA VAL A 181 -18.03 -3.49 24.44
C VAL A 181 -19.03 -2.80 23.52
N ARG A 182 -20.16 -2.34 24.04
CA ARG A 182 -21.16 -1.60 23.25
C ARG A 182 -20.62 -0.27 22.71
N GLN A 183 -19.85 0.46 23.51
CA GLN A 183 -19.21 1.70 23.08
C GLN A 183 -18.12 1.46 22.03
N ILE A 184 -17.31 0.44 22.22
CA ILE A 184 -16.30 0.00 21.26
C ILE A 184 -16.97 -0.30 19.91
N LEU A 185 -17.97 -1.19 19.89
CA LEU A 185 -18.72 -1.56 18.69
C LEU A 185 -19.26 -0.33 17.95
N LYS A 186 -19.85 0.62 18.69
CA LYS A 186 -20.37 1.88 18.11
C LYS A 186 -19.23 2.71 17.47
N LYS A 187 -18.08 2.81 18.13
CA LYS A 187 -16.94 3.62 17.68
C LYS A 187 -16.23 3.03 16.48
N ILE A 188 -16.10 1.68 16.43
CA ILE A 188 -15.44 0.99 15.33
C ILE A 188 -16.38 0.60 14.17
N GLY A 189 -17.68 0.90 14.29
CA GLY A 189 -18.68 0.56 13.28
C GLY A 189 -19.06 -0.93 13.20
N GLY A 190 -18.77 -1.71 14.26
CA GLY A 190 -19.09 -3.12 14.34
C GLY A 190 -20.49 -3.38 14.94
N ARG A 191 -21.19 -4.39 14.43
CA ARG A 191 -22.54 -4.80 14.92
C ARG A 191 -22.49 -5.86 16.00
N ASN A 192 -21.45 -6.63 16.04
CA ASN A 192 -21.27 -7.75 16.99
C ASN A 192 -19.78 -8.02 17.26
N ARG A 193 -19.52 -8.93 18.23
CA ARG A 193 -18.18 -9.32 18.65
C ARG A 193 -17.31 -9.89 17.52
N SER A 194 -17.88 -10.74 16.67
CA SER A 194 -17.15 -11.35 15.55
C SER A 194 -16.73 -10.30 14.52
N GLU A 195 -17.60 -9.32 14.28
CA GLU A 195 -17.30 -8.20 13.40
C GLU A 195 -16.24 -7.27 14.00
N ALA A 196 -16.26 -7.03 15.32
CA ALA A 196 -15.22 -6.30 16.01
C ALA A 196 -13.85 -7.01 15.89
N ALA A 197 -13.81 -8.33 16.01
CA ALA A 197 -12.59 -9.12 15.82
C ALA A 197 -12.06 -9.00 14.38
N ALA A 198 -12.94 -9.09 13.38
CA ALA A 198 -12.55 -8.96 11.98
C ALA A 198 -12.04 -7.52 11.65
N ILE A 199 -12.62 -6.48 12.23
CA ILE A 199 -12.17 -5.09 12.08
C ILE A 199 -10.80 -4.91 12.73
N ALA A 200 -10.62 -5.41 13.97
CA ALA A 200 -9.36 -5.33 14.71
C ALA A 200 -8.22 -6.09 13.99
N ALA A 201 -8.51 -7.27 13.43
CA ALA A 201 -7.55 -8.04 12.64
C ALA A 201 -7.12 -7.28 11.39
N ARG A 202 -8.07 -6.72 10.65
CA ARG A 202 -7.76 -5.87 9.47
C ARG A 202 -6.96 -4.62 9.82
N ALA A 203 -7.15 -4.09 11.03
CA ALA A 203 -6.39 -2.96 11.54
C ALA A 203 -5.01 -3.35 12.12
N GLY A 204 -4.62 -4.63 12.07
CA GLY A 204 -3.34 -5.11 12.59
C GLY A 204 -3.19 -4.93 14.11
N LEU A 205 -4.30 -5.05 14.86
CA LEU A 205 -4.29 -5.00 16.33
C LEU A 205 -4.02 -6.37 16.97
N ILE A 206 -4.00 -7.41 16.15
CA ILE A 206 -3.68 -8.81 16.48
C ILE A 206 -2.93 -9.45 15.33
#